data_b60dff05771b0db8bf1b432c41570633
#
_entry.id   b60dff05771b0db8bf1b432c41570633
#
_cell.length_a   1.000
_cell.length_b   1.000
_cell.length_c   1.000
_cell.angle_alpha   90.00
_cell.angle_beta   90.00
_cell.angle_gamma   90.00
#
_symmetry.space_group_name_H-M   'P 1'
#
loop_
_entity.id
_entity.type
_entity.pdbx_description
1 polymer ?
#
loop_
_entity_poly.entity_id
_entity_poly.type
_entity_poly.pdbx_seq_one_letter_code
_entity_poly.pdbx_strand_id
1 'polypeptide(L)'
;MSSLLIRGFVLGFVVAASPGPIFFLCLRRTLARGWLTGLVSGLGVATADGLYAGLAAFGIGAVTSVLVGERLWLTLIGGIALVLVGIRTVVSRPKNDAPEATPDGAGLALDYASTLGLTITNPATIISFAALVASLGIGIGDGYLPPALVVIGVFAGSATWWCIVAALGTGLRARVTPRVLRGISAFSGVAIAALGVVAILTTLEVEGSLGG
;
A
#
# COMPACT_ATOMS: atom_id res chain seq x y z
N MET A 1 14.59 11.27 -21.66
CA MET A 1 13.90 11.80 -20.47
C MET A 1 12.47 11.27 -20.38
N SER A 2 11.65 11.35 -21.43
CA SER A 2 10.29 10.74 -21.44
C SER A 2 10.27 9.25 -21.15
N SER A 3 11.29 8.49 -21.55
CA SER A 3 11.37 7.05 -21.28
C SER A 3 11.49 6.69 -19.79
N LEU A 4 12.16 7.51 -18.98
CA LEU A 4 12.31 7.27 -17.54
C LEU A 4 10.98 7.53 -16.79
N LEU A 5 10.28 8.60 -17.15
CA LEU A 5 8.95 8.88 -16.60
C LEU A 5 7.98 7.72 -16.92
N ILE A 6 7.98 7.26 -18.20
CA ILE A 6 7.11 6.15 -18.63
C ILE A 6 7.48 4.85 -17.90
N ARG A 7 8.77 4.55 -17.77
CA ARG A 7 9.24 3.37 -17.02
C ARG A 7 8.80 3.44 -15.56
N GLY A 8 9.00 4.60 -14.91
CA GLY A 8 8.50 4.84 -13.55
C GLY A 8 6.99 4.65 -13.45
N PHE A 9 6.23 5.23 -14.39
CA PHE A 9 4.76 5.09 -14.44
C PHE A 9 4.33 3.62 -14.55
N VAL A 10 4.90 2.87 -15.48
CA VAL A 10 4.57 1.44 -15.65
C VAL A 10 4.92 0.65 -14.38
N LEU A 11 6.07 0.93 -13.78
CA LEU A 11 6.48 0.27 -12.53
C LEU A 11 5.51 0.56 -11.39
N GLY A 12 5.18 1.83 -11.15
CA GLY A 12 4.25 2.23 -10.10
C GLY A 12 2.85 1.63 -10.32
N PHE A 13 2.38 1.62 -11.56
CA PHE A 13 1.11 1.02 -11.93
C PHE A 13 1.09 -0.50 -11.66
N VAL A 14 2.11 -1.24 -12.10
CA VAL A 14 2.20 -2.70 -11.95
C VAL A 14 2.34 -3.10 -10.49
N VAL A 15 3.16 -2.38 -9.72
CA VAL A 15 3.30 -2.64 -8.27
C VAL A 15 1.98 -2.40 -7.54
N ALA A 16 1.32 -1.28 -7.81
CA ALA A 16 0.03 -0.95 -7.20
C ALA A 16 -1.08 -1.93 -7.62
N ALA A 17 -1.03 -2.45 -8.85
CA ALA A 17 -1.99 -3.42 -9.38
C ALA A 17 -1.84 -4.82 -8.76
N SER A 18 -0.79 -5.07 -8.00
CA SER A 18 -0.59 -6.34 -7.32
C SER A 18 -1.63 -6.54 -6.19
N PRO A 19 -2.50 -7.56 -6.27
CA PRO A 19 -3.54 -7.77 -5.27
C PRO A 19 -2.92 -8.19 -3.93
N GLY A 20 -3.07 -7.32 -2.93
CA GLY A 20 -2.58 -7.54 -1.58
C GLY A 20 -3.58 -7.06 -0.53
N PRO A 21 -3.24 -7.13 0.78
CA PRO A 21 -4.14 -6.72 1.86
C PRO A 21 -4.60 -5.27 1.71
N ILE A 22 -3.70 -4.38 1.28
CA ILE A 22 -3.96 -2.95 1.12
C ILE A 22 -4.97 -2.72 -0.03
N PHE A 23 -4.88 -3.52 -1.12
CA PHE A 23 -5.87 -3.48 -2.20
C PHE A 23 -7.29 -3.75 -1.67
N PHE A 24 -7.47 -4.82 -0.89
CA PHE A 24 -8.77 -5.17 -0.33
C PHE A 24 -9.26 -4.12 0.68
N LEU A 25 -8.38 -3.52 1.45
CA LEU A 25 -8.72 -2.42 2.36
C LEU A 25 -9.26 -1.21 1.59
N CYS A 26 -8.56 -0.74 0.56
CA CYS A 26 -8.95 0.39 -0.26
C CYS A 26 -10.26 0.10 -1.03
N LEU A 27 -10.38 -1.10 -1.62
CA LEU A 27 -11.60 -1.52 -2.30
C LEU A 27 -12.80 -1.54 -1.35
N ARG A 28 -12.66 -2.11 -0.15
CA ARG A 28 -13.70 -2.10 0.88
C ARG A 28 -14.13 -0.68 1.24
N ARG A 29 -13.16 0.22 1.46
CA ARG A 29 -13.44 1.63 1.77
C ARG A 29 -14.20 2.31 0.65
N THR A 30 -13.81 2.05 -0.61
CA THR A 30 -14.51 2.55 -1.80
C THR A 30 -15.96 2.07 -1.84
N LEU A 31 -16.18 0.77 -1.66
CA LEU A 31 -17.51 0.17 -1.69
C LEU A 31 -18.40 0.66 -0.54
N ALA A 32 -17.84 0.84 0.66
CA ALA A 32 -18.57 1.28 1.83
C ALA A 32 -18.87 2.78 1.83
N ARG A 33 -17.86 3.63 1.54
CA ARG A 33 -17.91 5.09 1.74
C ARG A 33 -17.78 5.92 0.45
N GLY A 34 -17.58 5.26 -0.70
CA GLY A 34 -17.59 5.88 -2.01
C GLY A 34 -16.22 6.30 -2.53
N TRP A 35 -16.25 6.97 -3.69
CA TRP A 35 -15.07 7.26 -4.50
C TRP A 35 -14.00 8.07 -3.79
N LEU A 36 -14.39 9.13 -3.08
CA LEU A 36 -13.43 10.03 -2.42
C LEU A 36 -12.61 9.31 -1.36
N THR A 37 -13.25 8.48 -0.54
CA THR A 37 -12.57 7.68 0.49
C THR A 37 -11.60 6.67 -0.13
N GLY A 38 -12.03 6.01 -1.21
CA GLY A 38 -11.18 5.09 -1.96
C GLY A 38 -9.98 5.78 -2.57
N LEU A 39 -10.18 6.92 -3.22
CA LEU A 39 -9.13 7.72 -3.83
C LEU A 39 -8.12 8.20 -2.79
N VAL A 40 -8.58 8.80 -1.69
CA VAL A 40 -7.71 9.32 -0.63
C VAL A 40 -6.91 8.21 0.03
N SER A 41 -7.53 7.04 0.27
CA SER A 41 -6.81 5.85 0.74
C SER A 41 -5.74 5.41 -0.27
N GLY A 42 -6.08 5.36 -1.56
CA GLY A 42 -5.15 5.03 -2.63
C GLY A 42 -4.00 6.02 -2.79
N LEU A 43 -4.26 7.32 -2.60
CA LEU A 43 -3.20 8.34 -2.60
C LEU A 43 -2.21 8.14 -1.45
N GLY A 44 -2.66 7.65 -0.28
CA GLY A 44 -1.75 7.25 0.79
C GLY A 44 -0.80 6.15 0.36
N VAL A 45 -1.29 5.14 -0.38
CA VAL A 45 -0.44 4.09 -0.97
C VAL A 45 0.51 4.67 -2.01
N ALA A 46 0.01 5.47 -2.95
CA ALA A 46 0.84 6.07 -4.01
C ALA A 46 1.96 6.95 -3.45
N THR A 47 1.71 7.65 -2.33
CA THR A 47 2.73 8.42 -1.64
C THR A 47 3.82 7.51 -1.07
N ALA A 48 3.47 6.38 -0.44
CA ALA A 48 4.44 5.41 0.04
C ALA A 48 5.29 4.83 -1.11
N ASP A 49 4.64 4.48 -2.23
CA ASP A 49 5.31 3.97 -3.42
C ASP A 49 6.31 5.01 -3.97
N GLY A 50 5.89 6.27 -4.05
CA GLY A 50 6.77 7.39 -4.44
C GLY A 50 7.94 7.59 -3.49
N LEU A 51 7.72 7.50 -2.18
CA LEU A 51 8.79 7.58 -1.18
C LEU A 51 9.80 6.44 -1.34
N TYR A 52 9.35 5.20 -1.51
CA TYR A 52 10.25 4.07 -1.75
C TYR A 52 11.01 4.18 -3.06
N ALA A 53 10.33 4.61 -4.12
CA ALA A 53 11.00 4.90 -5.40
C ALA A 53 12.07 6.00 -5.23
N GLY A 54 11.79 7.02 -4.41
CA GLY A 54 12.74 8.08 -4.07
C GLY A 54 13.95 7.54 -3.34
N LEU A 55 13.74 6.81 -2.25
CA LEU A 55 14.81 6.21 -1.46
C LEU A 55 15.72 5.33 -2.32
N ALA A 56 15.12 4.52 -3.19
CA ALA A 56 15.86 3.61 -4.04
C ALA A 56 16.54 4.34 -5.22
N ALA A 57 15.87 5.29 -5.90
CA ALA A 57 16.40 5.98 -7.08
C ALA A 57 17.48 7.00 -6.75
N PHE A 58 17.40 7.66 -5.59
CA PHE A 58 18.44 8.58 -5.13
C PHE A 58 19.62 7.86 -4.46
N GLY A 59 19.57 6.52 -4.40
CA GLY A 59 20.69 5.71 -3.89
C GLY A 59 21.04 6.06 -2.45
N ILE A 60 20.05 6.39 -1.61
CA ILE A 60 20.27 6.67 -0.19
C ILE A 60 20.58 5.33 0.49
N GLY A 61 21.77 4.79 0.16
CA GLY A 61 22.25 3.51 0.67
C GLY A 61 22.25 3.44 2.20
N ALA A 62 22.50 4.57 2.87
CA ALA A 62 22.40 4.68 4.31
C ALA A 62 20.96 4.43 4.83
N VAL A 63 19.93 4.97 4.15
CA VAL A 63 18.55 4.72 4.55
C VAL A 63 18.12 3.31 4.16
N THR A 64 18.55 2.81 3.01
CA THR A 64 18.31 1.42 2.61
C THR A 64 18.96 0.45 3.59
N SER A 65 20.19 0.72 4.05
CA SER A 65 20.87 -0.12 5.04
C SER A 65 20.19 -0.08 6.40
N VAL A 66 19.67 1.08 6.84
CA VAL A 66 18.87 1.19 8.07
C VAL A 66 17.55 0.43 7.92
N LEU A 67 16.83 0.58 6.81
CA LEU A 67 15.57 -0.16 6.57
C LEU A 67 15.79 -1.66 6.50
N VAL A 68 16.90 -2.11 5.92
CA VAL A 68 17.29 -3.52 5.89
C VAL A 68 17.78 -3.98 7.25
N GLY A 69 18.56 -3.16 7.97
CA GLY A 69 19.05 -3.46 9.32
C GLY A 69 17.92 -3.53 10.35
N GLU A 70 16.94 -2.64 10.25
CA GLU A 70 15.78 -2.60 11.15
C GLU A 70 14.57 -3.42 10.62
N ARG A 71 14.80 -4.29 9.65
CA ARG A 71 13.78 -5.11 9.02
C ARG A 71 12.92 -5.89 10.03
N LEU A 72 13.55 -6.40 11.09
CA LEU A 72 12.86 -7.12 12.17
C LEU A 72 11.76 -6.25 12.78
N TRP A 73 12.13 -5.08 13.30
CA TRP A 73 11.19 -4.18 13.96
C TRP A 73 10.11 -3.65 13.01
N LEU A 74 10.50 -3.29 11.79
CA LEU A 74 9.55 -2.84 10.77
C LEU A 74 8.54 -3.93 10.42
N THR A 75 8.99 -5.18 10.27
CA THR A 75 8.10 -6.30 9.96
C THR A 75 7.20 -6.67 11.15
N LEU A 76 7.72 -6.64 12.38
CA LEU A 76 6.92 -6.89 13.57
C LEU A 76 5.85 -5.82 13.77
N ILE A 77 6.22 -4.54 13.71
CA ILE A 77 5.27 -3.42 13.85
C ILE A 77 4.23 -3.46 12.74
N GLY A 78 4.67 -3.63 11.48
CA GLY A 78 3.78 -3.73 10.32
C GLY A 78 2.88 -4.95 10.40
N GLY A 79 3.41 -6.11 10.79
CA GLY A 79 2.65 -7.35 10.97
C GLY A 79 1.58 -7.22 12.06
N ILE A 80 1.92 -6.66 13.22
CA ILE A 80 0.96 -6.39 14.29
C ILE A 80 -0.12 -5.41 13.81
N ALA A 81 0.26 -4.34 13.14
CA ALA A 81 -0.69 -3.37 12.59
C ALA A 81 -1.65 -4.02 11.57
N LEU A 82 -1.14 -4.88 10.68
CA LEU A 82 -1.95 -5.66 9.75
C LEU A 82 -2.93 -6.60 10.47
N VAL A 83 -2.49 -7.32 11.51
CA VAL A 83 -3.35 -8.20 12.31
C VAL A 83 -4.47 -7.39 12.96
N LEU A 84 -4.15 -6.26 13.60
CA LEU A 84 -5.15 -5.40 14.25
C LEU A 84 -6.17 -4.82 13.25
N VAL A 85 -5.69 -4.33 12.09
CA VAL A 85 -6.56 -3.83 11.02
C VAL A 85 -7.42 -4.94 10.44
N GLY A 86 -6.85 -6.13 10.23
CA GLY A 86 -7.58 -7.31 9.74
C GLY A 86 -8.70 -7.72 10.69
N ILE A 87 -8.40 -7.89 11.98
CA ILE A 87 -9.39 -8.21 13.02
C ILE A 87 -10.48 -7.12 13.06
N ARG A 88 -10.09 -5.86 13.13
CA ARG A 88 -11.05 -4.73 13.13
C ARG A 88 -11.94 -4.76 11.89
N THR A 89 -11.41 -5.13 10.73
CA THR A 89 -12.15 -5.24 9.48
C THR A 89 -13.19 -6.36 9.52
N VAL A 90 -12.86 -7.51 10.11
CA VAL A 90 -13.80 -8.64 10.28
C VAL A 90 -14.89 -8.30 11.28
N VAL A 91 -14.51 -7.74 12.43
CA VAL A 91 -15.43 -7.48 13.56
C VAL A 91 -16.34 -6.27 13.28
N SER A 92 -15.88 -5.30 12.51
CA SER A 92 -16.67 -4.12 12.16
C SER A 92 -17.87 -4.52 11.31
N ARG A 93 -19.05 -4.50 11.91
CA ARG A 93 -20.30 -4.69 11.16
C ARG A 93 -20.51 -3.48 10.23
N PRO A 94 -20.78 -3.69 8.94
CA PRO A 94 -21.29 -2.60 8.12
C PRO A 94 -22.57 -2.08 8.77
N LYS A 95 -22.60 -0.82 9.14
CA LYS A 95 -23.85 -0.20 9.59
C LYS A 95 -24.83 -0.28 8.43
N ASN A 96 -25.97 -0.93 8.65
CA ASN A 96 -27.00 -1.16 7.64
C ASN A 96 -27.83 0.10 7.33
N ASP A 97 -27.59 1.20 8.03
CA ASP A 97 -28.48 2.35 7.98
C ASP A 97 -27.73 3.59 7.52
N ALA A 98 -28.21 4.12 6.43
CA ALA A 98 -27.90 5.37 5.74
C ALA A 98 -26.64 5.36 4.87
N PRO A 99 -26.63 6.08 3.76
CA PRO A 99 -25.38 6.46 3.10
C PRO A 99 -24.52 7.13 4.17
N GLU A 100 -23.38 6.50 4.51
CA GLU A 100 -22.45 7.13 5.45
C GLU A 100 -22.24 8.57 5.01
N ALA A 101 -22.47 9.49 5.95
CA ALA A 101 -22.23 10.91 5.74
C ALA A 101 -20.90 11.08 5.01
N THR A 102 -20.86 12.01 4.07
CA THR A 102 -19.62 12.39 3.38
C THR A 102 -18.51 12.46 4.42
N PRO A 103 -17.44 11.68 4.27
CA PRO A 103 -16.40 11.63 5.29
C PRO A 103 -15.93 13.06 5.55
N ASP A 104 -15.89 13.45 6.80
CA ASP A 104 -15.30 14.71 7.20
C ASP A 104 -13.79 14.72 6.89
N GLY A 105 -13.19 15.89 6.90
CA GLY A 105 -11.77 16.03 6.60
C GLY A 105 -10.88 15.17 7.52
N ALA A 106 -11.26 15.01 8.79
CA ALA A 106 -10.55 14.18 9.76
C ALA A 106 -10.60 12.69 9.39
N GLY A 107 -11.75 12.20 8.95
CA GLY A 107 -11.91 10.82 8.48
C GLY A 107 -11.07 10.53 7.24
N LEU A 108 -11.03 11.45 6.28
CA LEU A 108 -10.20 11.32 5.08
C LEU A 108 -8.70 11.34 5.42
N ALA A 109 -8.28 12.23 6.32
CA ALA A 109 -6.89 12.28 6.77
C ALA A 109 -6.46 10.97 7.45
N LEU A 110 -7.34 10.37 8.25
CA LEU A 110 -7.09 9.08 8.89
C LEU A 110 -7.03 7.94 7.86
N ASP A 111 -7.88 7.96 6.84
CA ASP A 111 -7.85 6.99 5.74
C ASP A 111 -6.55 7.06 4.96
N TYR A 112 -6.09 8.25 4.62
CA TYR A 112 -4.79 8.49 3.99
C TYR A 112 -3.64 8.01 4.88
N ALA A 113 -3.56 8.50 6.12
CA ALA A 113 -2.47 8.20 7.04
C ALA A 113 -2.37 6.70 7.36
N SER A 114 -3.51 6.00 7.50
CA SER A 114 -3.52 4.57 7.78
C SER A 114 -3.03 3.74 6.60
N THR A 115 -3.38 4.08 5.35
CA THR A 115 -2.86 3.37 4.17
C THR A 115 -1.40 3.72 3.89
N LEU A 116 -1.00 4.97 4.07
CA LEU A 116 0.40 5.39 4.02
C LEU A 116 1.24 4.58 5.01
N GLY A 117 0.84 4.56 6.28
CA GLY A 117 1.56 3.83 7.33
C GLY A 117 1.64 2.33 7.07
N LEU A 118 0.52 1.70 6.69
CA LEU A 118 0.49 0.27 6.36
C LEU A 118 1.36 -0.07 5.15
N THR A 119 1.45 0.81 4.15
CA THR A 119 2.30 0.59 2.99
C THR A 119 3.78 0.78 3.34
N ILE A 120 4.12 1.81 4.12
CA ILE A 120 5.49 2.06 4.58
C ILE A 120 6.02 0.92 5.46
N THR A 121 5.16 0.27 6.24
CA THR A 121 5.56 -0.87 7.09
C THR A 121 5.49 -2.22 6.37
N ASN A 122 5.09 -2.25 5.10
CA ASN A 122 4.96 -3.49 4.34
C ASN A 122 6.31 -3.94 3.75
N PRO A 123 6.93 -5.02 4.27
CA PRO A 123 8.23 -5.46 3.78
C PRO A 123 8.23 -5.90 2.32
N ALA A 124 7.12 -6.39 1.81
CA ALA A 124 7.00 -6.78 0.41
C ALA A 124 7.14 -5.55 -0.51
N THR A 125 6.59 -4.40 -0.12
CA THR A 125 6.72 -3.15 -0.87
C THR A 125 8.18 -2.68 -0.88
N ILE A 126 8.86 -2.71 0.27
CA ILE A 126 10.28 -2.33 0.40
C ILE A 126 11.14 -3.15 -0.55
N ILE A 127 11.02 -4.49 -0.49
CA ILE A 127 11.82 -5.41 -1.31
C ILE A 127 11.51 -5.21 -2.80
N SER A 128 10.24 -5.07 -3.16
CA SER A 128 9.83 -4.87 -4.55
C SER A 128 10.43 -3.60 -5.14
N PHE A 129 10.36 -2.48 -4.41
CA PHE A 129 10.93 -1.22 -4.91
C PHE A 129 12.45 -1.25 -4.95
N ALA A 130 13.13 -1.84 -3.96
CA ALA A 130 14.59 -2.00 -4.00
C ALA A 130 15.04 -2.81 -5.22
N ALA A 131 14.39 -3.94 -5.51
CA ALA A 131 14.69 -4.77 -6.67
C ALA A 131 14.39 -4.07 -8.01
N LEU A 132 13.25 -3.38 -8.09
CA LEU A 132 12.82 -2.67 -9.29
C LEU A 132 13.74 -1.53 -9.66
N VAL A 133 14.12 -0.69 -8.70
CA VAL A 133 15.01 0.44 -8.97
C VAL A 133 16.43 -0.03 -9.27
N ALA A 134 16.89 -1.09 -8.60
CA ALA A 134 18.17 -1.72 -8.96
C ALA A 134 18.18 -2.19 -10.43
N SER A 135 17.06 -2.71 -10.93
CA SER A 135 16.92 -3.17 -12.32
C SER A 135 16.96 -2.01 -13.36
N LEU A 136 16.66 -0.78 -12.93
CA LEU A 136 16.72 0.39 -13.82
C LEU A 136 18.14 0.91 -14.06
N GLY A 137 19.12 0.48 -13.24
CA GLY A 137 20.51 0.90 -13.36
C GLY A 137 20.74 2.42 -13.16
N ILE A 138 19.82 3.10 -12.46
CA ILE A 138 19.89 4.54 -12.22
C ILE A 138 20.75 4.79 -10.99
N GLY A 139 21.84 5.53 -11.16
CA GLY A 139 22.75 5.95 -10.09
C GLY A 139 22.81 7.45 -9.91
N ILE A 140 23.33 7.90 -8.76
CA ILE A 140 23.53 9.32 -8.43
C ILE A 140 24.49 10.01 -9.43
N GLY A 141 25.30 9.26 -10.17
CA GLY A 141 26.24 9.80 -11.17
C GLY A 141 25.58 10.56 -12.33
N ASP A 142 24.28 10.34 -12.56
CA ASP A 142 23.54 10.95 -13.67
C ASP A 142 22.83 12.27 -13.27
N GLY A 143 23.05 12.77 -12.05
CA GLY A 143 22.38 13.95 -11.49
C GLY A 143 21.02 13.65 -10.88
N TYR A 144 20.33 14.69 -10.42
CA TYR A 144 19.05 14.54 -9.67
C TYR A 144 17.81 14.39 -10.56
N LEU A 145 17.88 14.79 -11.82
CA LEU A 145 16.70 14.81 -12.70
C LEU A 145 16.24 13.41 -13.13
N PRO A 146 17.13 12.47 -13.53
CA PRO A 146 16.72 11.10 -13.86
C PRO A 146 15.99 10.38 -12.70
N PRO A 147 16.52 10.35 -11.46
CA PRO A 147 15.82 9.78 -10.33
C PRO A 147 14.45 10.45 -10.06
N ALA A 148 14.38 11.78 -10.11
CA ALA A 148 13.14 12.52 -9.89
C ALA A 148 12.04 12.15 -10.89
N LEU A 149 12.38 11.96 -12.17
CA LEU A 149 11.44 11.53 -13.21
C LEU A 149 10.87 10.14 -12.92
N VAL A 150 11.70 9.23 -12.41
CA VAL A 150 11.22 7.89 -12.01
C VAL A 150 10.27 7.98 -10.83
N VAL A 151 10.60 8.76 -9.80
CA VAL A 151 9.74 8.96 -8.62
C VAL A 151 8.37 9.53 -9.00
N ILE A 152 8.37 10.58 -9.81
CA ILE A 152 7.13 11.18 -10.32
C ILE A 152 6.34 10.16 -11.14
N GLY A 153 7.02 9.39 -11.99
CA GLY A 153 6.39 8.33 -12.77
C GLY A 153 5.74 7.28 -11.87
N VAL A 154 6.47 6.76 -10.88
CA VAL A 154 5.95 5.76 -9.93
C VAL A 154 4.74 6.28 -9.19
N PHE A 155 4.82 7.48 -8.63
CA PHE A 155 3.67 8.08 -7.95
C PHE A 155 2.45 8.21 -8.88
N ALA A 156 2.65 8.73 -10.09
CA ALA A 156 1.58 8.91 -11.07
C ALA A 156 0.96 7.58 -11.52
N GLY A 157 1.79 6.55 -11.74
CA GLY A 157 1.32 5.20 -12.11
C GLY A 157 0.49 4.56 -11.00
N SER A 158 0.99 4.60 -9.76
CA SER A 158 0.26 4.11 -8.59
C SER A 158 -1.04 4.89 -8.38
N ALA A 159 -0.99 6.23 -8.40
CA ALA A 159 -2.19 7.07 -8.25
C ALA A 159 -3.23 6.77 -9.35
N THR A 160 -2.80 6.56 -10.58
CA THR A 160 -3.70 6.19 -11.69
C THR A 160 -4.40 4.86 -11.43
N TRP A 161 -3.67 3.84 -10.95
CA TRP A 161 -4.27 2.57 -10.55
C TRP A 161 -5.35 2.76 -9.48
N TRP A 162 -5.06 3.54 -8.45
CA TRP A 162 -6.01 3.79 -7.35
C TRP A 162 -7.21 4.62 -7.79
N CYS A 163 -7.05 5.55 -8.74
CA CYS A 163 -8.18 6.23 -9.39
C CYS A 163 -9.10 5.23 -10.11
N ILE A 164 -8.52 4.27 -10.84
CA ILE A 164 -9.27 3.22 -11.53
C ILE A 164 -10.03 2.36 -10.51
N VAL A 165 -9.37 1.90 -9.45
CA VAL A 165 -9.99 1.09 -8.40
C VAL A 165 -11.12 1.85 -7.70
N ALA A 166 -10.93 3.12 -7.39
CA ALA A 166 -11.94 3.97 -6.78
C ALA A 166 -13.14 4.19 -7.72
N ALA A 167 -12.90 4.44 -9.00
CA ALA A 167 -13.95 4.63 -10.00
C ALA A 167 -14.77 3.34 -10.22
N LEU A 168 -14.09 2.22 -10.47
CA LEU A 168 -14.73 0.91 -10.68
C LEU A 168 -15.49 0.45 -9.43
N GLY A 169 -14.86 0.59 -8.25
CA GLY A 169 -15.48 0.23 -6.97
C GLY A 169 -16.75 1.04 -6.72
N THR A 170 -16.73 2.34 -7.03
CA THR A 170 -17.91 3.20 -6.89
C THR A 170 -19.01 2.81 -7.87
N GLY A 171 -18.68 2.52 -9.11
CA GLY A 171 -19.66 2.05 -10.12
C GLY A 171 -20.30 0.71 -9.74
N LEU A 172 -19.54 -0.17 -9.06
CA LEU A 172 -20.04 -1.45 -8.57
C LEU A 172 -20.85 -1.32 -7.27
N ARG A 173 -20.70 -0.23 -6.52
CA ARG A 173 -21.34 -0.01 -5.22
C ARG A 173 -22.86 -0.21 -5.26
N ALA A 174 -23.52 0.30 -6.29
CA ALA A 174 -24.99 0.19 -6.47
C ALA A 174 -25.47 -1.26 -6.68
N ARG A 175 -24.56 -2.16 -7.10
CA ARG A 175 -24.86 -3.59 -7.35
C ARG A 175 -24.42 -4.49 -6.18
N VAL A 176 -23.66 -3.94 -5.23
CA VAL A 176 -23.12 -4.70 -4.10
C VAL A 176 -24.16 -4.73 -2.99
N THR A 177 -24.69 -5.91 -2.71
CA THR A 177 -25.62 -6.11 -1.60
C THR A 177 -24.88 -6.09 -0.24
N PRO A 178 -25.58 -5.80 0.88
CA PRO A 178 -24.95 -5.85 2.22
C PRO A 178 -24.32 -7.22 2.56
N ARG A 179 -24.80 -8.30 1.95
CA ARG A 179 -24.22 -9.64 2.12
C ARG A 179 -22.87 -9.75 1.39
N VAL A 180 -22.80 -9.27 0.15
CA VAL A 180 -21.56 -9.25 -0.65
C VAL A 180 -20.53 -8.35 0.02
N LEU A 181 -20.92 -7.17 0.49
CA LEU A 181 -20.00 -6.27 1.22
C LEU A 181 -19.45 -6.91 2.50
N ARG A 182 -20.29 -7.63 3.26
CA ARG A 182 -19.84 -8.40 4.43
C ARG A 182 -18.86 -9.51 4.04
N GLY A 183 -19.13 -10.23 2.96
CA GLY A 183 -18.24 -11.25 2.43
C GLY A 183 -16.86 -10.68 2.04
N ILE A 184 -16.85 -9.58 1.28
CA ILE A 184 -15.63 -8.86 0.92
C ILE A 184 -14.89 -8.37 2.18
N SER A 185 -15.60 -7.81 3.14
CA SER A 185 -15.00 -7.32 4.40
C SER A 185 -14.39 -8.46 5.22
N ALA A 186 -15.09 -9.60 5.35
CA ALA A 186 -14.58 -10.76 6.07
C ALA A 186 -13.37 -11.35 5.37
N PHE A 187 -13.43 -11.55 4.05
CA PHE A 187 -12.32 -12.07 3.25
C PHE A 187 -11.10 -11.14 3.34
N SER A 188 -11.31 -9.84 3.13
CA SER A 188 -10.25 -8.83 3.22
C SER A 188 -9.61 -8.82 4.61
N GLY A 189 -10.42 -8.81 5.66
CA GLY A 189 -9.93 -8.79 7.03
C GLY A 189 -9.15 -10.04 7.40
N VAL A 190 -9.62 -11.23 6.99
CA VAL A 190 -8.89 -12.49 7.19
C VAL A 190 -7.58 -12.50 6.40
N ALA A 191 -7.60 -12.08 5.12
CA ALA A 191 -6.39 -12.01 4.30
C ALA A 191 -5.36 -11.04 4.89
N ILE A 192 -5.80 -9.86 5.36
CA ILE A 192 -4.93 -8.86 6.00
C ILE A 192 -4.32 -9.43 7.29
N ALA A 193 -5.14 -10.06 8.14
CA ALA A 193 -4.67 -10.64 9.39
C ALA A 193 -3.70 -11.81 9.15
N ALA A 194 -4.04 -12.70 8.23
CA ALA A 194 -3.19 -13.85 7.87
C ALA A 194 -1.81 -13.39 7.37
N LEU A 195 -1.75 -12.38 6.51
CA LEU A 195 -0.49 -11.83 6.03
C LEU A 195 0.31 -11.15 7.14
N GLY A 196 -0.34 -10.47 8.08
CA GLY A 196 0.32 -9.96 9.28
C GLY A 196 0.93 -11.07 10.13
N VAL A 197 0.20 -12.16 10.34
CA VAL A 197 0.70 -13.34 11.06
C VAL A 197 1.88 -13.98 10.34
N VAL A 198 1.75 -14.22 9.03
CA VAL A 198 2.85 -14.79 8.21
C VAL A 198 4.09 -13.90 8.29
N ALA A 199 3.96 -12.58 8.16
CA ALA A 199 5.08 -11.65 8.29
C ALA A 199 5.78 -11.77 9.65
N ILE A 200 5.03 -11.88 10.74
CA ILE A 200 5.59 -12.06 12.08
C ILE A 200 6.31 -13.41 12.19
N LEU A 201 5.66 -14.51 11.79
CA LEU A 201 6.23 -15.85 11.92
C LEU A 201 7.52 -16.03 11.10
N THR A 202 7.51 -15.61 9.83
CA THR A 202 8.71 -15.70 8.98
C THR A 202 9.88 -14.89 9.52
N THR A 203 9.61 -13.78 10.19
CA THR A 203 10.66 -12.96 10.78
C THR A 203 11.27 -13.64 12.02
N LEU A 204 10.44 -14.26 12.85
CA LEU A 204 10.90 -14.98 14.04
C LEU A 204 11.68 -16.26 13.69
N GLU A 205 11.27 -16.97 12.61
CA GLU A 205 11.99 -18.16 12.14
C GLU A 205 13.39 -17.83 11.61
N VAL A 206 13.54 -16.73 10.89
CA VAL A 206 14.83 -16.27 10.37
C VAL A 206 15.80 -15.93 11.51
N GLU A 207 15.32 -15.27 12.56
CA GLU A 207 16.15 -14.94 13.72
C GLU A 207 16.53 -16.19 14.53
N GLY A 208 15.59 -17.12 14.72
CA GLY A 208 15.86 -18.38 15.41
C GLY A 208 16.92 -19.23 14.73
N SER A 209 17.02 -19.15 13.40
CA SER A 209 18.01 -19.89 12.60
C SER A 209 19.41 -19.24 12.58
N LEU A 210 19.52 -17.96 12.92
CA LEU A 210 20.79 -17.23 12.95
C LEU A 210 21.44 -17.21 14.35
N GLY A 211 20.66 -17.56 15.39
CA GLY A 211 21.11 -17.56 16.79
C GLY A 211 21.44 -18.94 17.37
N GLY A 212 21.33 -20.00 16.57
CA GLY A 212 21.69 -21.38 16.93
C GLY A 212 22.86 -21.89 16.09
#